data_7dc86a71460ddf37cc32d66e8820eca9
#
_entry.id   7dc86a71460ddf37cc32d66e8820eca9
#
_cell.length_a   1.000
_cell.length_b   1.000
_cell.length_c   1.000
_cell.angle_alpha   90.00
_cell.angle_beta   90.00
_cell.angle_gamma   90.00
#
_symmetry.space_group_name_H-M   'P 1'
#
loop_
_entity.id
_entity.type
_entity.pdbx_description
1 polymer ?
#
loop_
_entity_poly.entity_id
_entity_poly.type
_entity_poly.pdbx_seq_one_letter_code
_entity_poly.pdbx_strand_id
1 'polypeptide(L)'
;PYRRQRQMCIRDRYGRLMDTKEFPSACELLDYFYAQRDNAARLKQRANDLFKLLMNTSERISKRIANQKTELAECAKRDEMKLMGDLISANIYRISKGDRKAVVENFYDENCPQVEIKLDARLTPSQNAQKYYSEYRKSLTAEKKLTEQIKLGEEELEYICLLYTSDAADDK
;
A
#
# COMPACT_ATOMS: atom_id res chain seq x y z
N PRO A 1 -53.16 16.88 42.91
CA PRO A 1 -52.17 17.96 43.12
C PRO A 1 -50.73 17.44 42.94
N TYR A 2 -50.43 16.23 43.38
CA TYR A 2 -49.04 15.69 43.34
C TYR A 2 -48.47 15.47 41.90
N ARG A 3 -49.27 15.13 40.91
CA ARG A 3 -48.80 14.93 39.54
C ARG A 3 -48.40 16.26 38.85
N ARG A 4 -49.11 17.34 39.09
CA ARG A 4 -48.80 18.66 38.50
C ARG A 4 -47.49 19.22 39.08
N GLN A 5 -47.30 19.12 40.39
CA GLN A 5 -46.06 19.59 41.06
C GLN A 5 -44.82 18.79 40.60
N ARG A 6 -44.97 17.49 40.36
CA ARG A 6 -43.84 16.67 39.86
C ARG A 6 -43.46 17.06 38.42
N GLN A 7 -44.42 17.39 37.55
CA GLN A 7 -44.11 17.83 36.21
C GLN A 7 -43.43 19.21 36.20
N MET A 8 -43.85 20.13 37.03
CA MET A 8 -43.21 21.44 37.16
C MET A 8 -41.77 21.31 37.65
N CYS A 9 -41.49 20.51 38.69
CA CYS A 9 -40.13 20.30 39.20
C CYS A 9 -39.18 19.67 38.17
N ILE A 10 -39.66 18.78 37.29
CA ILE A 10 -38.88 18.19 36.24
C ILE A 10 -38.54 19.25 35.16
N ARG A 11 -39.56 20.05 34.74
CA ARG A 11 -39.35 21.10 33.77
C ARG A 11 -38.39 22.18 34.26
N ASP A 12 -38.53 22.65 35.47
CA ASP A 12 -37.67 23.69 36.07
C ASP A 12 -36.25 23.21 36.33
N ARG A 13 -36.05 21.93 36.64
CA ARG A 13 -34.76 21.37 36.87
C ARG A 13 -33.96 21.18 35.58
N TYR A 14 -34.56 20.69 34.51
CA TYR A 14 -33.86 20.44 33.25
C TYR A 14 -33.75 21.71 32.39
N GLY A 15 -34.69 22.63 32.44
CA GLY A 15 -34.64 23.89 31.70
C GLY A 15 -33.53 24.85 32.14
N ARG A 16 -32.93 24.64 33.33
CA ARG A 16 -31.74 25.39 33.79
C ARG A 16 -30.42 24.73 33.43
N LEU A 17 -30.44 23.45 33.11
CA LEU A 17 -29.25 22.63 32.89
C LEU A 17 -29.02 22.32 31.39
N MET A 18 -30.03 22.46 30.56
CA MET A 18 -30.00 22.10 29.15
C MET A 18 -30.73 23.14 28.32
N ASP A 19 -30.27 23.34 27.09
CA ASP A 19 -30.97 24.17 26.11
C ASP A 19 -32.36 23.59 25.82
N THR A 20 -33.38 24.38 26.01
CA THR A 20 -34.77 23.99 25.80
C THR A 20 -35.34 24.67 24.56
N LYS A 21 -36.01 23.90 23.71
CA LYS A 21 -36.74 24.40 22.55
C LYS A 21 -38.23 24.17 22.74
N GLU A 22 -39.03 25.21 22.59
CA GLU A 22 -40.50 25.13 22.69
C GLU A 22 -41.10 24.88 21.31
N PHE A 23 -42.14 24.04 21.27
CA PHE A 23 -42.87 23.70 20.05
C PHE A 23 -44.34 24.00 20.23
N PRO A 24 -45.04 24.50 19.17
CA PRO A 24 -46.49 24.83 19.24
C PRO A 24 -47.36 23.59 19.42
N SER A 25 -46.91 22.44 18.91
CA SER A 25 -47.66 21.17 18.99
C SER A 25 -46.77 19.99 19.26
N ALA A 26 -47.35 18.90 19.80
CA ALA A 26 -46.68 17.64 20.02
C ALA A 26 -46.23 16.97 18.71
N CYS A 27 -46.98 17.15 17.62
CA CYS A 27 -46.63 16.62 16.30
C CYS A 27 -45.37 17.28 15.76
N GLU A 28 -45.24 18.59 15.83
CA GLU A 28 -44.04 19.32 15.41
C GLU A 28 -42.81 18.96 16.24
N LEU A 29 -42.99 18.74 17.54
CA LEU A 29 -41.92 18.24 18.41
C LEU A 29 -41.42 16.86 17.93
N LEU A 30 -42.35 15.95 17.65
CA LEU A 30 -41.98 14.60 17.21
C LEU A 30 -41.33 14.63 15.83
N ASP A 31 -41.86 15.40 14.89
CA ASP A 31 -41.28 15.55 13.55
C ASP A 31 -39.85 16.11 13.63
N TYR A 32 -39.65 17.15 14.43
CA TYR A 32 -38.33 17.72 14.66
C TYR A 32 -37.35 16.70 15.28
N PHE A 33 -37.81 15.99 16.33
CA PHE A 33 -36.98 15.02 17.03
C PHE A 33 -36.53 13.86 16.10
N TYR A 34 -37.50 13.31 15.34
CA TYR A 34 -37.19 12.22 14.42
C TYR A 34 -36.33 12.67 13.25
N ALA A 35 -36.61 13.87 12.69
CA ALA A 35 -35.79 14.43 11.62
C ALA A 35 -34.32 14.63 12.07
N GLN A 36 -34.13 15.18 13.28
CA GLN A 36 -32.76 15.35 13.83
C GLN A 36 -32.06 14.01 14.06
N ARG A 37 -32.79 13.05 14.63
CA ARG A 37 -32.24 11.71 14.86
C ARG A 37 -31.86 11.01 13.55
N ASP A 38 -32.73 11.09 12.55
CA ASP A 38 -32.47 10.46 11.25
C ASP A 38 -31.30 11.13 10.51
N ASN A 39 -31.20 12.45 10.59
CA ASN A 39 -30.06 13.18 10.03
C ASN A 39 -28.74 12.79 10.72
N ALA A 40 -28.74 12.72 12.06
CA ALA A 40 -27.56 12.28 12.82
C ALA A 40 -27.18 10.83 12.47
N ALA A 41 -28.16 9.94 12.35
CA ALA A 41 -27.92 8.54 11.97
C ALA A 41 -27.32 8.43 10.55
N ARG A 42 -27.85 9.21 9.59
CA ARG A 42 -27.34 9.26 8.20
C ARG A 42 -25.92 9.82 8.15
N LEU A 43 -25.63 10.88 8.90
CA LEU A 43 -24.28 11.44 8.98
C LEU A 43 -23.29 10.42 9.56
N LYS A 44 -23.67 9.76 10.66
CA LYS A 44 -22.84 8.71 11.29
C LYS A 44 -22.58 7.54 10.32
N GLN A 45 -23.60 7.12 9.56
CA GLN A 45 -23.45 6.05 8.58
C GLN A 45 -22.49 6.46 7.46
N ARG A 46 -22.63 7.68 6.90
CA ARG A 46 -21.73 8.20 5.86
C ARG A 46 -20.29 8.31 6.35
N ALA A 47 -20.10 8.81 7.57
CA ALA A 47 -18.78 8.87 8.19
C ALA A 47 -18.16 7.47 8.31
N ASN A 48 -18.90 6.50 8.82
CA ASN A 48 -18.42 5.11 8.93
C ASN A 48 -18.06 4.50 7.57
N ASP A 49 -18.84 4.79 6.52
CA ASP A 49 -18.56 4.28 5.17
C ASP A 49 -17.29 4.93 4.59
N LEU A 50 -17.08 6.22 4.83
CA LEU A 50 -15.84 6.90 4.46
C LEU A 50 -14.63 6.35 5.21
N PHE A 51 -14.74 6.11 6.52
CA PHE A 51 -13.66 5.50 7.30
C PHE A 51 -13.30 4.10 6.79
N LYS A 52 -14.29 3.27 6.48
CA LYS A 52 -14.04 1.95 5.87
C LYS A 52 -13.32 2.07 4.52
N LEU A 53 -13.72 3.03 3.70
CA LEU A 53 -13.06 3.28 2.41
C LEU A 53 -11.60 3.68 2.61
N LEU A 54 -11.31 4.61 3.53
CA LEU A 54 -9.94 5.05 3.85
C LEU A 54 -9.09 3.91 4.36
N MET A 55 -9.61 3.10 5.30
CA MET A 55 -8.91 1.94 5.85
C MET A 55 -8.59 0.90 4.76
N ASN A 56 -9.58 0.53 3.95
CA ASN A 56 -9.37 -0.42 2.85
C ASN A 56 -8.35 0.10 1.82
N THR A 57 -8.37 1.42 1.56
CA THR A 57 -7.42 2.04 0.63
C THR A 57 -6.01 2.04 1.21
N SER A 58 -5.86 2.39 2.48
CA SER A 58 -4.59 2.35 3.22
C SER A 58 -3.99 0.94 3.23
N GLU A 59 -4.79 -0.08 3.55
CA GLU A 59 -4.32 -1.47 3.52
C GLU A 59 -3.87 -1.91 2.11
N ARG A 60 -4.62 -1.52 1.08
CA ARG A 60 -4.26 -1.85 -0.31
C ARG A 60 -2.95 -1.21 -0.72
N ILE A 61 -2.74 0.06 -0.36
CA ILE A 61 -1.50 0.78 -0.65
C ILE A 61 -0.34 0.16 0.12
N SER A 62 -0.51 -0.14 1.41
CA SER A 62 0.51 -0.79 2.24
C SER A 62 0.94 -2.13 1.68
N LYS A 63 0.00 -2.97 1.25
CA LYS A 63 0.29 -4.25 0.59
C LYS A 63 1.05 -4.08 -0.73
N ARG A 64 0.65 -3.07 -1.53
CA ARG A 64 1.35 -2.72 -2.78
C ARG A 64 2.79 -2.33 -2.52
N ILE A 65 3.04 -1.45 -1.55
CA ILE A 65 4.39 -1.00 -1.16
C ILE A 65 5.23 -2.19 -0.67
N ALA A 66 4.66 -3.08 0.16
CA ALA A 66 5.36 -4.26 0.66
C ALA A 66 5.81 -5.17 -0.50
N ASN A 67 4.93 -5.45 -1.46
CA ASN A 67 5.28 -6.24 -2.65
C ASN A 67 6.36 -5.55 -3.50
N GLN A 68 6.24 -4.24 -3.72
CA GLN A 68 7.25 -3.47 -4.46
C GLN A 68 8.62 -3.45 -3.77
N LYS A 69 8.65 -3.41 -2.43
CA LYS A 69 9.90 -3.52 -1.66
C LYS A 69 10.53 -4.91 -1.80
N THR A 70 9.74 -5.98 -1.87
CA THR A 70 10.27 -7.34 -2.12
C THR A 70 10.83 -7.47 -3.54
N GLU A 71 10.13 -6.95 -4.55
CA GLU A 71 10.62 -6.90 -5.93
C GLU A 71 11.90 -6.07 -6.06
N LEU A 72 11.99 -4.95 -5.33
CA LEU A 72 13.21 -4.13 -5.28
C LEU A 72 14.39 -4.89 -4.71
N ALA A 73 14.17 -5.69 -3.65
CA ALA A 73 15.21 -6.56 -3.07
C ALA A 73 15.66 -7.65 -4.04
N GLU A 74 14.76 -8.17 -4.88
CA GLU A 74 15.13 -9.11 -5.95
C GLU A 74 15.97 -8.44 -7.05
N CYS A 75 15.68 -7.16 -7.37
CA CYS A 75 16.48 -6.39 -8.31
C CYS A 75 17.93 -6.18 -7.84
N ALA A 76 18.22 -6.27 -6.54
CA ALA A 76 19.58 -6.18 -6.02
C ALA A 76 20.51 -7.31 -6.50
N LYS A 77 19.95 -8.46 -6.93
CA LYS A 77 20.70 -9.59 -7.51
C LYS A 77 21.14 -9.36 -8.97
N ARG A 78 20.90 -8.19 -9.52
CA ARG A 78 21.23 -7.83 -10.91
C ARG A 78 22.71 -7.96 -11.26
N ASP A 79 23.58 -7.65 -10.30
CA ASP A 79 25.03 -7.69 -10.52
C ASP A 79 25.53 -9.12 -10.78
N GLU A 80 24.87 -10.12 -10.19
CA GLU A 80 25.08 -11.54 -10.51
C GLU A 80 24.72 -11.84 -11.98
N MET A 81 23.64 -11.26 -12.50
CA MET A 81 23.22 -11.45 -13.91
C MET A 81 24.23 -10.84 -14.87
N LYS A 82 24.77 -9.65 -14.54
CA LYS A 82 25.83 -9.03 -15.31
C LYS A 82 27.08 -9.90 -15.33
N LEU A 83 27.50 -10.35 -14.15
CA LEU A 83 28.66 -11.25 -13.99
C LEU A 83 28.48 -12.52 -14.80
N MET A 84 27.31 -13.17 -14.76
CA MET A 84 27.04 -14.36 -15.58
C MET A 84 27.13 -14.06 -17.10
N GLY A 85 26.63 -12.90 -17.54
CA GLY A 85 26.76 -12.46 -18.93
C GLY A 85 28.21 -12.25 -19.36
N ASP A 86 29.03 -11.64 -18.50
CA ASP A 86 30.45 -11.40 -18.74
C ASP A 86 31.23 -12.73 -18.79
N LEU A 87 30.95 -13.67 -17.87
CA LEU A 87 31.59 -14.99 -17.82
C LEU A 87 31.24 -15.83 -19.07
N ILE A 88 29.99 -15.81 -19.54
CA ILE A 88 29.60 -16.49 -20.79
C ILE A 88 30.34 -15.87 -21.97
N SER A 89 30.40 -14.55 -22.05
CA SER A 89 31.06 -13.83 -23.15
C SER A 89 32.55 -14.12 -23.23
N ALA A 90 33.22 -14.20 -22.06
CA ALA A 90 34.66 -14.52 -21.98
C ALA A 90 34.97 -15.97 -22.34
N ASN A 91 34.03 -16.88 -22.07
CA ASN A 91 34.23 -18.34 -22.32
C ASN A 91 33.39 -18.85 -23.50
N ILE A 92 33.04 -17.99 -24.43
CA ILE A 92 32.15 -18.33 -25.56
C ILE A 92 32.67 -19.48 -26.42
N TYR A 93 34.01 -19.62 -26.53
CA TYR A 93 34.68 -20.67 -27.28
C TYR A 93 34.65 -22.04 -26.61
N ARG A 94 34.39 -22.10 -25.28
CA ARG A 94 34.26 -23.35 -24.51
C ARG A 94 32.85 -23.88 -24.45
N ILE A 95 31.86 -23.05 -24.77
CA ILE A 95 30.45 -23.36 -24.63
C ILE A 95 29.88 -23.73 -26.00
N SER A 96 29.24 -24.87 -26.10
CA SER A 96 28.60 -25.35 -27.35
C SER A 96 27.10 -25.07 -27.34
N LYS A 97 26.52 -24.95 -28.55
CA LYS A 97 25.08 -24.87 -28.69
C LYS A 97 24.45 -26.19 -28.24
N GLY A 98 23.48 -26.14 -27.34
CA GLY A 98 22.82 -27.31 -26.78
C GLY A 98 23.17 -27.56 -25.32
N ASP A 99 24.23 -26.94 -24.80
CA ASP A 99 24.58 -27.04 -23.39
C ASP A 99 23.51 -26.39 -22.51
N ARG A 100 23.15 -27.10 -21.43
CA ARG A 100 22.17 -26.59 -20.43
C ARG A 100 22.87 -25.89 -19.26
N LYS A 101 24.14 -26.13 -19.07
CA LYS A 101 24.96 -25.60 -17.96
C LYS A 101 26.38 -25.40 -18.47
N ALA A 102 26.99 -24.30 -18.05
CA ALA A 102 28.40 -24.06 -18.24
C ALA A 102 29.07 -23.89 -16.88
N VAL A 103 30.20 -24.57 -16.68
CA VAL A 103 31.02 -24.37 -15.49
C VAL A 103 32.22 -23.54 -15.94
N VAL A 104 32.31 -22.32 -15.46
CA VAL A 104 33.35 -21.36 -15.83
C VAL A 104 34.01 -20.78 -14.60
N GLU A 105 35.27 -20.38 -14.74
CA GLU A 105 36.03 -19.75 -13.67
C GLU A 105 35.64 -18.27 -13.55
N ASN A 106 35.35 -17.81 -12.34
CA ASN A 106 35.08 -16.41 -12.07
C ASN A 106 36.41 -15.64 -11.92
N PHE A 107 36.79 -14.95 -12.97
CA PHE A 107 38.05 -14.18 -12.99
C PHE A 107 37.94 -12.81 -12.27
N TYR A 108 36.77 -12.45 -11.76
CA TYR A 108 36.60 -11.25 -10.94
C TYR A 108 36.97 -11.48 -9.47
N ASP A 109 37.01 -12.74 -9.03
CA ASP A 109 37.39 -13.10 -7.68
C ASP A 109 38.88 -13.59 -7.65
N GLU A 110 39.62 -13.19 -6.64
CA GLU A 110 41.04 -13.56 -6.47
C GLU A 110 41.26 -15.09 -6.41
N ASN A 111 40.27 -15.83 -5.89
CA ASN A 111 40.31 -17.29 -5.77
C ASN A 111 39.84 -18.04 -7.02
N CYS A 112 39.40 -17.33 -8.07
CA CYS A 112 38.86 -17.90 -9.30
C CYS A 112 37.87 -19.07 -9.07
N PRO A 113 36.83 -18.91 -8.24
CA PRO A 113 35.89 -20.00 -7.97
C PRO A 113 35.21 -20.45 -9.23
N GLN A 114 34.91 -21.75 -9.35
CA GLN A 114 34.11 -22.27 -10.44
C GLN A 114 32.62 -21.91 -10.21
N VAL A 115 31.99 -21.25 -11.17
CA VAL A 115 30.59 -20.86 -11.15
C VAL A 115 29.82 -21.65 -12.19
N GLU A 116 28.74 -22.28 -11.77
CA GLU A 116 27.80 -22.96 -12.67
C GLU A 116 26.75 -21.99 -13.18
N ILE A 117 26.71 -21.76 -14.49
CA ILE A 117 25.77 -20.86 -15.15
C ILE A 117 24.73 -21.70 -15.88
N LYS A 118 23.45 -21.40 -15.69
CA LYS A 118 22.35 -22.03 -16.42
C LYS A 118 22.23 -21.44 -17.82
N LEU A 119 22.21 -22.29 -18.83
CA LEU A 119 22.09 -21.92 -20.24
C LEU A 119 20.78 -22.46 -20.84
N ASP A 120 20.25 -21.73 -21.80
CA ASP A 120 19.14 -22.21 -22.62
C ASP A 120 19.72 -22.98 -23.82
N ALA A 121 19.49 -24.30 -23.86
CA ALA A 121 19.99 -25.18 -24.91
C ALA A 121 19.50 -24.82 -26.32
N ARG A 122 18.42 -24.03 -26.41
CA ARG A 122 17.86 -23.58 -27.71
C ARG A 122 18.65 -22.41 -28.30
N LEU A 123 19.33 -21.65 -27.45
CA LEU A 123 20.05 -20.45 -27.82
C LEU A 123 21.54 -20.74 -28.05
N THR A 124 22.16 -19.91 -28.88
CA THR A 124 23.62 -19.91 -28.99
C THR A 124 24.27 -19.29 -27.76
N PRO A 125 25.56 -19.57 -27.46
CA PRO A 125 26.23 -18.95 -26.31
C PRO A 125 26.16 -17.43 -26.31
N SER A 126 26.29 -16.79 -27.47
CA SER A 126 26.16 -15.34 -27.60
C SER A 126 24.73 -14.85 -27.28
N GLN A 127 23.72 -15.57 -27.69
CA GLN A 127 22.33 -15.24 -27.38
C GLN A 127 22.01 -15.44 -25.88
N ASN A 128 22.60 -16.45 -25.25
CA ASN A 128 22.51 -16.63 -23.80
C ASN A 128 23.14 -15.45 -23.04
N ALA A 129 24.33 -14.98 -23.43
CA ALA A 129 24.93 -13.79 -22.86
C ALA A 129 24.05 -12.55 -23.05
N GLN A 130 23.50 -12.35 -24.25
CA GLN A 130 22.55 -11.24 -24.52
C GLN A 130 21.29 -11.32 -23.67
N LYS A 131 20.79 -12.53 -23.38
CA LYS A 131 19.63 -12.74 -22.49
C LYS A 131 19.95 -12.24 -21.08
N TYR A 132 21.08 -12.63 -20.50
CA TYR A 132 21.53 -12.16 -19.18
C TYR A 132 21.71 -10.65 -19.14
N TYR A 133 22.32 -10.03 -20.15
CA TYR A 133 22.44 -8.56 -20.23
C TYR A 133 21.08 -7.88 -20.41
N SER A 134 20.14 -8.49 -21.10
CA SER A 134 18.78 -7.94 -21.24
C SER A 134 18.04 -7.97 -19.89
N GLU A 135 18.19 -9.06 -19.12
CA GLU A 135 17.62 -9.17 -17.76
C GLU A 135 18.26 -8.14 -16.80
N TYR A 136 19.57 -7.95 -16.87
CA TYR A 136 20.27 -6.90 -16.13
C TYR A 136 19.70 -5.49 -16.44
N ARG A 137 19.53 -5.15 -17.72
CA ARG A 137 18.96 -3.84 -18.12
C ARG A 137 17.51 -3.66 -17.67
N LYS A 138 16.71 -4.72 -17.75
CA LYS A 138 15.33 -4.71 -17.26
C LYS A 138 15.30 -4.46 -15.75
N SER A 139 16.18 -5.11 -14.99
CA SER A 139 16.28 -4.95 -13.54
C SER A 139 16.70 -3.53 -13.15
N LEU A 140 17.65 -2.91 -13.89
CA LEU A 140 18.03 -1.51 -13.70
C LEU A 140 16.86 -0.54 -13.90
N THR A 141 16.07 -0.78 -14.95
CA THR A 141 14.90 0.06 -15.24
C THR A 141 13.79 -0.15 -14.22
N ALA A 142 13.60 -1.42 -13.79
CA ALA A 142 12.63 -1.79 -12.77
C ALA A 142 12.95 -1.13 -11.43
N GLU A 143 14.22 -1.16 -11.00
CA GLU A 143 14.68 -0.51 -9.75
C GLU A 143 14.30 0.97 -9.70
N LYS A 144 14.61 1.72 -10.76
CA LYS A 144 14.27 3.15 -10.83
C LYS A 144 12.77 3.39 -10.71
N LYS A 145 11.97 2.63 -11.48
CA LYS A 145 10.51 2.77 -11.45
C LYS A 145 9.90 2.33 -10.11
N LEU A 146 10.40 1.24 -9.52
CA LEU A 146 9.93 0.76 -8.22
C LEU A 146 10.24 1.77 -7.12
N THR A 147 11.43 2.35 -7.13
CA THR A 147 11.82 3.39 -6.15
C THR A 147 10.89 4.61 -6.23
N GLU A 148 10.60 5.09 -7.45
CA GLU A 148 9.65 6.19 -7.65
C GLU A 148 8.23 5.82 -7.18
N GLN A 149 7.77 4.62 -7.52
CA GLN A 149 6.43 4.15 -7.14
C GLN A 149 6.28 3.93 -5.64
N ILE A 150 7.31 3.42 -4.97
CA ILE A 150 7.33 3.26 -3.51
C ILE A 150 7.22 4.62 -2.85
N LYS A 151 8.01 5.60 -3.30
CA LYS A 151 7.97 6.97 -2.77
C LYS A 151 6.59 7.59 -2.90
N LEU A 152 5.98 7.53 -4.10
CA LEU A 152 4.62 8.02 -4.32
C LEU A 152 3.59 7.30 -3.45
N GLY A 153 3.73 5.99 -3.29
CA GLY A 153 2.84 5.21 -2.43
C GLY A 153 2.96 5.57 -0.94
N GLU A 154 4.18 5.86 -0.47
CA GLU A 154 4.42 6.32 0.89
C GLU A 154 3.82 7.71 1.14
N GLU A 155 3.95 8.64 0.18
CA GLU A 155 3.31 9.95 0.21
C GLU A 155 1.77 9.86 0.23
N GLU A 156 1.18 8.98 -0.60
CA GLU A 156 -0.26 8.70 -0.59
C GLU A 156 -0.73 8.16 0.77
N LEU A 157 0.05 7.28 1.38
CA LEU A 157 -0.28 6.67 2.66
C LEU A 157 -0.20 7.68 3.80
N GLU A 158 0.81 8.54 3.80
CA GLU A 158 0.95 9.65 4.76
C GLU A 158 -0.24 10.61 4.66
N TYR A 159 -0.67 10.97 3.45
CA TYR A 159 -1.84 11.81 3.24
C TYR A 159 -3.12 11.19 3.80
N ILE A 160 -3.34 9.89 3.60
CA ILE A 160 -4.50 9.17 4.17
C ILE A 160 -4.44 9.17 5.70
N CYS A 161 -3.25 8.99 6.29
CA CYS A 161 -3.06 9.06 7.74
C CYS A 161 -3.38 10.44 8.29
N LEU A 162 -2.95 11.52 7.62
CA LEU A 162 -3.27 12.89 8.02
C LEU A 162 -4.78 13.17 7.97
N LEU A 163 -5.49 12.72 6.94
CA LEU A 163 -6.94 12.83 6.86
C LEU A 163 -7.62 12.13 8.03
N TYR A 164 -7.18 10.93 8.38
CA TYR A 164 -7.74 10.16 9.50
C TYR A 164 -7.51 10.84 10.84
N THR A 165 -6.32 11.43 11.06
CA THR A 165 -5.99 12.08 12.34
C THR A 165 -6.62 13.46 12.49
N SER A 166 -6.82 14.20 11.40
CA SER A 166 -7.48 15.52 11.43
C SER A 166 -8.94 15.42 11.86
N ASP A 167 -9.68 14.46 11.30
CA ASP A 167 -11.09 14.23 11.65
C ASP A 167 -11.26 13.75 13.10
N ALA A 168 -10.30 12.99 13.64
CA ALA A 168 -10.32 12.54 15.03
C ALA A 168 -10.03 13.66 16.04
N ALA A 169 -9.46 14.79 15.60
CA ALA A 169 -9.16 15.93 16.46
C ALA A 169 -10.36 16.90 16.61
N ASP A 170 -11.26 16.95 15.60
CA ASP A 170 -12.43 17.81 15.61
C ASP A 170 -13.62 17.23 16.42
N ASP A 171 -13.56 15.97 16.85
CA ASP A 171 -14.59 15.28 17.63
C ASP A 171 -14.43 15.46 19.18
N LYS A 172 -13.66 16.44 19.62
CA LYS A 172 -13.53 16.86 21.03
C LYS A 172 -14.14 18.22 21.25
#